data_49463e71559360469822fd824e5abf43
#
_entry.id   49463e71559360469822fd824e5abf43
#
_cell.length_a   1.000
_cell.length_b   1.000
_cell.length_c   1.000
_cell.angle_alpha   90.00
_cell.angle_beta   90.00
_cell.angle_gamma   90.00
#
_symmetry.space_group_name_H-M   'P 1'
#
loop_
_entity.id
_entity.type
_entity.pdbx_description
1 polymer ?
#
loop_
_entity_poly.entity_id
_entity_poly.type
_entity_poly.pdbx_seq_one_letter_code
_entity_poly.pdbx_strand_id
1 'polypeptide(L)'
;MDFVEFSLDERLLKGIEAAGYVSCTPVQEQVIKASKSVDGSKGPDLYVQSQTGTGKTAAYLVAVIGEMLKDENKGKKCLILAPTRELAVQIEEEAKVLVGTSGLKAFSVYGGVGYEKQIANLKKGVDIIIGTPGRVIDLQEGGNLSLTDAKFCVIDEADRMFDMGFYPDLRKILKCLPEAEERQTMLFSATLNSYVKNLAWEYTRDPVEIEIEAENITVSEIQQELLHVSSDEKMKLLLGIIKNENPESLIIFCNTKRSCEVVAKRLQMNDIKAEFLIGDLPQSKRLQILKALKAGEVKCLVATDVAARGIDVDDLAMVINYDLPVEAENYVHRIGRTARAGKSGKAYTFCSEQDVYNLPAIERYIEMSIPATVAYPEQMAEDKSAGVYIKTENWRGDDELDNRHGYRKGRNGDYHNKRGGDYHKKDYYHKDGNKNGYNKSGDYKKDGYKKGGKGKGDYKSKRPYIDPAKLEGLSYEERMKLYKDAYSSQGKTENSYKKNNRNGSYKNGNYKNGSYKKGDYKNNNKNGKNYNKNGKNYSSNKKPAAPVKKGLFAKIKALFSKKK
;
A
#
# COMPACT_ATOMS: atom_id res chain seq x y z
N MET A 1 -3.66 33.43 3.69
CA MET A 1 -4.24 34.13 2.55
C MET A 1 -5.66 33.63 2.31
N ASP A 2 -6.60 34.51 1.96
CA ASP A 2 -7.99 34.11 1.73
C ASP A 2 -8.21 33.74 0.25
N PHE A 3 -9.15 32.82 -0.02
CA PHE A 3 -9.43 32.36 -1.39
C PHE A 3 -9.90 33.48 -2.32
N VAL A 4 -10.54 34.51 -1.80
CA VAL A 4 -11.00 35.68 -2.57
C VAL A 4 -9.86 36.50 -3.18
N GLU A 5 -8.66 36.41 -2.63
CA GLU A 5 -7.48 37.13 -3.11
C GLU A 5 -6.91 36.54 -4.43
N PHE A 6 -7.34 35.34 -4.82
CA PHE A 6 -6.85 34.68 -6.03
C PHE A 6 -7.60 35.04 -7.30
N SER A 7 -8.60 35.92 -7.26
CA SER A 7 -9.42 36.27 -8.43
C SER A 7 -10.05 35.05 -9.10
N LEU A 8 -10.63 34.15 -8.28
CA LEU A 8 -11.33 32.97 -8.75
C LEU A 8 -12.74 33.32 -9.27
N ASP A 9 -13.29 32.46 -10.14
CA ASP A 9 -14.65 32.57 -10.63
C ASP A 9 -15.66 32.55 -9.45
N GLU A 10 -16.69 33.42 -9.48
CA GLU A 10 -17.68 33.51 -8.41
C GLU A 10 -18.42 32.19 -8.13
N ARG A 11 -18.61 31.36 -9.15
CA ARG A 11 -19.23 30.02 -9.01
C ARG A 11 -18.36 29.10 -8.18
N LEU A 12 -17.04 29.17 -8.36
CA LEU A 12 -16.07 28.40 -7.57
C LEU A 12 -15.96 28.93 -6.14
N LEU A 13 -15.97 30.26 -5.95
CA LEU A 13 -15.96 30.85 -4.62
C LEU A 13 -17.18 30.40 -3.78
N LYS A 14 -18.37 30.29 -4.38
CA LYS A 14 -19.54 29.71 -3.73
C LYS A 14 -19.35 28.23 -3.36
N GLY A 15 -18.65 27.47 -4.20
CA GLY A 15 -18.30 26.07 -3.91
C GLY A 15 -17.32 25.95 -2.74
N ILE A 16 -16.33 26.84 -2.67
CA ILE A 16 -15.35 26.94 -1.58
C ILE A 16 -16.04 27.27 -0.26
N GLU A 17 -16.95 28.23 -0.26
CA GLU A 17 -17.77 28.59 0.90
C GLU A 17 -18.64 27.42 1.35
N ALA A 18 -19.30 26.74 0.41
CA ALA A 18 -20.13 25.56 0.70
C ALA A 18 -19.30 24.38 1.25
N ALA A 19 -18.02 24.26 0.87
CA ALA A 19 -17.09 23.31 1.43
C ALA A 19 -16.59 23.69 2.84
N GLY A 20 -16.90 24.90 3.32
CA GLY A 20 -16.49 25.40 4.63
C GLY A 20 -15.01 25.84 4.69
N TYR A 21 -14.37 26.10 3.54
CA TYR A 21 -13.00 26.57 3.51
C TYR A 21 -12.94 28.07 3.77
N VAL A 22 -12.27 28.48 4.85
CA VAL A 22 -12.17 29.88 5.27
C VAL A 22 -10.89 30.52 4.76
N SER A 23 -9.77 29.86 4.96
CA SER A 23 -8.43 30.35 4.56
C SER A 23 -7.63 29.22 3.90
N CYS A 24 -6.68 29.61 3.04
CA CYS A 24 -5.81 28.65 2.36
C CYS A 24 -4.75 28.09 3.29
N THR A 25 -4.52 26.77 3.18
CA THR A 25 -3.31 26.16 3.72
C THR A 25 -2.10 26.53 2.86
N PRO A 26 -0.85 26.37 3.36
CA PRO A 26 0.34 26.69 2.56
C PRO A 26 0.40 25.98 1.22
N VAL A 27 -0.01 24.69 1.14
CA VAL A 27 -0.03 23.97 -0.14
C VAL A 27 -1.08 24.50 -1.09
N GLN A 28 -2.27 24.87 -0.59
CA GLN A 28 -3.33 25.46 -1.41
C GLN A 28 -2.89 26.80 -2.00
N GLU A 29 -2.30 27.66 -1.19
CA GLU A 29 -1.80 28.95 -1.63
C GLU A 29 -0.76 28.81 -2.73
N GLN A 30 0.26 27.96 -2.54
CA GLN A 30 1.33 27.80 -3.52
C GLN A 30 0.84 27.15 -4.81
N VAL A 31 0.01 26.09 -4.71
CA VAL A 31 -0.54 25.40 -5.90
C VAL A 31 -1.44 26.33 -6.70
N ILE A 32 -2.37 27.04 -6.07
CA ILE A 32 -3.29 27.96 -6.77
C ILE A 32 -2.52 29.09 -7.46
N LYS A 33 -1.46 29.62 -6.82
CA LYS A 33 -0.61 30.65 -7.43
C LYS A 33 0.17 30.12 -8.63
N ALA A 34 0.80 28.97 -8.47
CA ALA A 34 1.69 28.40 -9.47
C ALA A 34 0.95 27.79 -10.67
N SER A 35 -0.29 27.33 -10.51
CA SER A 35 -1.05 26.63 -11.56
C SER A 35 -1.63 27.52 -12.64
N LYS A 36 -1.68 28.85 -12.42
CA LYS A 36 -2.38 29.78 -13.31
C LYS A 36 -1.75 29.86 -14.69
N SER A 37 -2.58 29.79 -15.73
CA SER A 37 -2.18 30.11 -17.09
C SER A 37 -1.92 31.60 -17.25
N VAL A 38 -0.90 31.95 -18.01
CA VAL A 38 -0.55 33.34 -18.38
C VAL A 38 -0.78 33.49 -19.88
N ASP A 39 -1.45 34.55 -20.28
CA ASP A 39 -1.66 34.93 -21.70
C ASP A 39 -2.32 33.86 -22.60
N GLY A 40 -3.26 33.08 -22.01
CA GLY A 40 -3.98 32.02 -22.74
C GLY A 40 -3.15 30.77 -23.05
N SER A 41 -1.89 30.71 -22.62
CA SER A 41 -1.08 29.48 -22.65
C SER A 41 -1.54 28.50 -21.60
N LYS A 42 -1.10 27.22 -21.70
CA LYS A 42 -1.31 26.28 -20.61
C LYS A 42 -0.59 26.78 -19.35
N GLY A 43 -1.17 26.54 -18.16
CA GLY A 43 -0.44 26.73 -16.90
C GLY A 43 0.77 25.78 -16.80
N PRO A 44 1.79 26.10 -16.01
CA PRO A 44 2.94 25.24 -15.82
C PRO A 44 2.55 23.89 -15.21
N ASP A 45 3.31 22.86 -15.51
CA ASP A 45 3.19 21.60 -14.83
C ASP A 45 3.67 21.75 -13.38
N LEU A 46 3.08 21.02 -12.45
CA LEU A 46 3.42 21.11 -11.04
C LEU A 46 3.90 19.78 -10.51
N TYR A 47 4.90 19.85 -9.65
CA TYR A 47 5.36 18.75 -8.87
C TYR A 47 5.33 19.13 -7.39
N VAL A 48 4.40 18.54 -6.63
CA VAL A 48 4.09 18.98 -5.28
C VAL A 48 4.43 17.88 -4.28
N GLN A 49 5.42 18.16 -3.45
CA GLN A 49 5.71 17.33 -2.28
C GLN A 49 4.99 17.89 -1.07
N SER A 50 4.09 17.10 -0.51
CA SER A 50 3.37 17.48 0.70
C SER A 50 2.77 16.26 1.38
N GLN A 51 2.79 16.22 2.70
CA GLN A 51 2.21 15.13 3.48
C GLN A 51 0.69 15.00 3.30
N THR A 52 0.12 13.86 3.71
CA THR A 52 -1.33 13.67 3.76
C THR A 52 -1.95 14.60 4.83
N GLY A 53 -3.18 15.11 4.55
CA GLY A 53 -3.89 15.98 5.49
C GLY A 53 -3.55 17.47 5.41
N THR A 54 -2.65 17.90 4.52
CA THR A 54 -2.30 19.31 4.32
C THR A 54 -3.31 20.08 3.46
N GLY A 55 -4.33 19.40 2.90
CA GLY A 55 -5.33 20.00 2.01
C GLY A 55 -4.96 19.95 0.52
N LYS A 56 -4.15 18.96 0.09
CA LYS A 56 -3.76 18.76 -1.33
C LYS A 56 -4.96 18.63 -2.25
N THR A 57 -5.98 17.85 -1.84
CA THR A 57 -7.18 17.60 -2.66
C THR A 57 -7.87 18.91 -3.02
N ALA A 58 -8.15 19.75 -2.04
CA ALA A 58 -8.68 21.08 -2.29
C ALA A 58 -7.75 21.94 -3.15
N ALA A 59 -6.44 21.86 -2.93
CA ALA A 59 -5.46 22.66 -3.69
C ALA A 59 -5.57 22.40 -5.19
N TYR A 60 -5.47 21.15 -5.64
CA TYR A 60 -5.57 20.85 -7.07
C TYR A 60 -6.99 20.98 -7.63
N LEU A 61 -8.03 20.66 -6.85
CA LEU A 61 -9.40 20.83 -7.32
C LEU A 61 -9.72 22.31 -7.55
N VAL A 62 -9.39 23.20 -6.62
CA VAL A 62 -9.60 24.66 -6.79
C VAL A 62 -8.79 25.17 -7.98
N ALA A 63 -7.53 24.78 -8.11
CA ALA A 63 -6.67 25.18 -9.22
C ALA A 63 -7.26 24.75 -10.58
N VAL A 64 -7.59 23.45 -10.72
CA VAL A 64 -8.10 22.89 -11.98
C VAL A 64 -9.49 23.43 -12.32
N ILE A 65 -10.43 23.47 -11.35
CA ILE A 65 -11.77 23.98 -11.59
C ILE A 65 -11.70 25.46 -11.98
N GLY A 66 -10.85 26.26 -11.33
CA GLY A 66 -10.61 27.66 -11.69
C GLY A 66 -10.15 27.84 -13.12
N GLU A 67 -9.24 27.00 -13.61
CA GLU A 67 -8.78 27.01 -15.00
C GLU A 67 -9.86 26.48 -15.97
N MET A 68 -10.62 25.44 -15.61
CA MET A 68 -11.69 24.89 -16.46
C MET A 68 -12.86 25.86 -16.66
N LEU A 69 -13.10 26.78 -15.74
CA LEU A 69 -14.16 27.79 -15.85
C LEU A 69 -13.82 28.95 -16.77
N LYS A 70 -12.58 29.09 -17.23
CA LYS A 70 -12.18 30.08 -18.25
C LYS A 70 -12.74 29.69 -19.63
N ASP A 71 -13.17 30.66 -20.40
CA ASP A 71 -13.78 30.44 -21.73
C ASP A 71 -12.87 29.67 -22.70
N GLU A 72 -11.57 29.86 -22.62
CA GLU A 72 -10.55 29.19 -23.45
C GLU A 72 -10.46 27.67 -23.17
N ASN A 73 -10.94 27.24 -22.01
CA ASN A 73 -10.93 25.83 -21.59
C ASN A 73 -12.31 25.17 -21.66
N LYS A 74 -13.29 25.85 -22.23
CA LYS A 74 -14.65 25.32 -22.36
C LYS A 74 -14.68 23.99 -23.12
N GLY A 75 -15.31 22.98 -22.52
CA GLY A 75 -15.39 21.62 -23.10
C GLY A 75 -14.12 20.78 -22.93
N LYS A 76 -13.06 21.32 -22.32
CA LYS A 76 -11.89 20.53 -21.94
C LYS A 76 -12.18 19.72 -20.66
N LYS A 77 -11.47 18.60 -20.51
CA LYS A 77 -11.67 17.68 -19.39
C LYS A 77 -10.46 17.66 -18.47
N CYS A 78 -10.73 17.21 -17.24
CA CYS A 78 -9.72 16.86 -16.26
C CYS A 78 -9.75 15.36 -15.99
N LEU A 79 -8.58 14.72 -15.93
CA LEU A 79 -8.38 13.37 -15.39
C LEU A 79 -7.62 13.47 -14.07
N ILE A 80 -8.20 12.89 -13.01
CA ILE A 80 -7.57 12.76 -11.69
C ILE A 80 -7.37 11.27 -11.42
N LEU A 81 -6.12 10.85 -11.21
CA LEU A 81 -5.77 9.48 -10.86
C LEU A 81 -5.55 9.35 -9.36
N ALA A 82 -6.18 8.36 -8.76
CA ALA A 82 -6.07 8.03 -7.34
C ALA A 82 -5.68 6.55 -7.16
N PRO A 83 -4.82 6.19 -6.18
CA PRO A 83 -4.37 4.81 -5.97
C PRO A 83 -5.48 3.87 -5.52
N THR A 84 -6.48 4.39 -4.79
CA THR A 84 -7.53 3.60 -4.18
C THR A 84 -8.92 4.05 -4.60
N ARG A 85 -9.89 3.13 -4.48
CA ARG A 85 -11.30 3.39 -4.79
C ARG A 85 -11.93 4.38 -3.83
N GLU A 86 -11.54 4.26 -2.58
CA GLU A 86 -12.00 5.10 -1.48
C GLU A 86 -11.59 6.56 -1.72
N LEU A 87 -10.31 6.78 -2.03
CA LEU A 87 -9.82 8.12 -2.36
C LEU A 87 -10.50 8.68 -3.61
N ALA A 88 -10.71 7.87 -4.65
CA ALA A 88 -11.43 8.32 -5.83
C ALA A 88 -12.86 8.79 -5.53
N VAL A 89 -13.58 8.08 -4.64
CA VAL A 89 -14.92 8.46 -4.19
C VAL A 89 -14.86 9.74 -3.36
N GLN A 90 -13.90 9.86 -2.47
CA GLN A 90 -13.70 11.04 -1.63
C GLN A 90 -13.40 12.28 -2.46
N ILE A 91 -12.49 12.17 -3.45
CA ILE A 91 -12.20 13.27 -4.39
C ILE A 91 -13.46 13.65 -5.18
N GLU A 92 -14.29 12.68 -5.59
CA GLU A 92 -15.57 12.96 -6.26
C GLU A 92 -16.53 13.74 -5.37
N GLU A 93 -16.68 13.34 -4.11
CA GLU A 93 -17.56 14.02 -3.15
C GLU A 93 -17.11 15.48 -2.94
N GLU A 94 -15.82 15.71 -2.75
CA GLU A 94 -15.23 17.04 -2.60
C GLU A 94 -15.34 17.88 -3.89
N ALA A 95 -15.04 17.29 -5.04
CA ALA A 95 -15.19 17.94 -6.34
C ALA A 95 -16.64 18.38 -6.60
N LYS A 96 -17.64 17.56 -6.23
CA LYS A 96 -19.06 17.91 -6.38
C LYS A 96 -19.47 19.13 -5.57
N VAL A 97 -18.92 19.28 -4.37
CA VAL A 97 -19.17 20.48 -3.55
C VAL A 97 -18.54 21.71 -4.21
N LEU A 98 -17.29 21.60 -4.66
CA LEU A 98 -16.56 22.70 -5.26
C LEU A 98 -17.11 23.13 -6.61
N VAL A 99 -17.54 22.20 -7.48
CA VAL A 99 -18.17 22.59 -8.75
C VAL A 99 -19.55 23.25 -8.55
N GLY A 100 -20.25 22.90 -7.49
CA GLY A 100 -21.50 23.54 -7.07
C GLY A 100 -22.44 23.85 -8.24
N THR A 101 -22.69 25.13 -8.49
CA THR A 101 -23.56 25.63 -9.57
C THR A 101 -22.83 25.96 -10.87
N SER A 102 -21.55 25.60 -11.01
CA SER A 102 -20.71 25.94 -12.18
C SER A 102 -21.16 25.28 -13.50
N GLY A 103 -21.94 24.19 -13.40
CA GLY A 103 -22.35 23.38 -14.55
C GLY A 103 -21.37 22.25 -14.89
N LEU A 104 -20.17 22.23 -14.30
CA LEU A 104 -19.23 21.12 -14.44
C LEU A 104 -19.71 19.87 -13.71
N LYS A 105 -19.36 18.70 -14.22
CA LYS A 105 -19.76 17.41 -13.66
C LYS A 105 -18.53 16.59 -13.30
N ALA A 106 -18.42 16.19 -12.04
CA ALA A 106 -17.41 15.29 -11.53
C ALA A 106 -17.98 13.88 -11.34
N PHE A 107 -17.22 12.86 -11.75
CA PHE A 107 -17.63 11.47 -11.57
C PHE A 107 -16.42 10.54 -11.41
N SER A 108 -16.52 9.58 -10.47
CA SER A 108 -15.46 8.62 -10.21
C SER A 108 -15.71 7.28 -10.89
N VAL A 109 -14.61 6.69 -11.41
CA VAL A 109 -14.57 5.36 -12.04
C VAL A 109 -13.53 4.49 -11.34
N TYR A 110 -13.94 3.32 -10.82
CA TYR A 110 -13.07 2.43 -10.07
C TYR A 110 -13.50 0.96 -10.17
N GLY A 111 -12.56 0.06 -9.90
CA GLY A 111 -12.78 -1.38 -9.97
C GLY A 111 -13.70 -1.92 -8.86
N GLY A 112 -14.12 -3.21 -8.98
CA GLY A 112 -14.92 -3.90 -7.96
C GLY A 112 -16.41 -3.56 -7.94
N VAL A 113 -16.88 -2.77 -8.90
CA VAL A 113 -18.30 -2.48 -9.15
C VAL A 113 -18.60 -2.64 -10.64
N GLY A 114 -19.89 -2.84 -10.98
CA GLY A 114 -20.31 -3.06 -12.36
C GLY A 114 -19.96 -1.89 -13.30
N TYR A 115 -19.72 -2.24 -14.57
CA TYR A 115 -19.39 -1.25 -15.61
C TYR A 115 -20.60 -0.42 -16.05
N GLU A 116 -21.78 -1.01 -16.06
CA GLU A 116 -22.97 -0.42 -16.67
C GLU A 116 -23.32 0.96 -16.15
N LYS A 117 -23.34 1.12 -14.81
CA LYS A 117 -23.63 2.42 -14.19
C LYS A 117 -22.57 3.46 -14.48
N GLN A 118 -21.28 3.07 -14.51
CA GLN A 118 -20.18 3.98 -14.80
C GLN A 118 -20.25 4.43 -16.26
N ILE A 119 -20.43 3.50 -17.21
CA ILE A 119 -20.59 3.81 -18.63
C ILE A 119 -21.81 4.72 -18.86
N ALA A 120 -22.94 4.44 -18.22
CA ALA A 120 -24.13 5.27 -18.35
C ALA A 120 -23.92 6.72 -17.85
N ASN A 121 -23.14 6.90 -16.79
CA ASN A 121 -22.81 8.25 -16.30
C ASN A 121 -21.80 8.95 -17.21
N LEU A 122 -20.76 8.27 -17.69
CA LEU A 122 -19.81 8.85 -18.65
C LEU A 122 -20.50 9.33 -19.92
N LYS A 123 -21.49 8.59 -20.43
CA LYS A 123 -22.30 8.98 -21.61
C LYS A 123 -23.16 10.22 -21.41
N LYS A 124 -23.49 10.59 -20.15
CA LYS A 124 -24.22 11.84 -19.83
C LYS A 124 -23.34 13.09 -19.88
N GLY A 125 -22.05 12.92 -20.19
CA GLY A 125 -21.04 13.96 -20.15
C GLY A 125 -20.48 14.16 -18.75
N VAL A 126 -19.17 14.03 -18.63
CA VAL A 126 -18.38 14.24 -17.40
C VAL A 126 -17.19 15.10 -17.78
N ASP A 127 -16.96 16.15 -17.01
CA ASP A 127 -15.88 17.11 -17.21
C ASP A 127 -14.65 16.76 -16.36
N ILE A 128 -14.86 16.32 -15.12
CA ILE A 128 -13.83 15.89 -14.18
C ILE A 128 -13.97 14.39 -13.94
N ILE A 129 -13.07 13.62 -14.53
CA ILE A 129 -13.02 12.16 -14.41
C ILE A 129 -12.03 11.82 -13.32
N ILE A 130 -12.48 11.16 -12.26
CA ILE A 130 -11.63 10.69 -11.17
C ILE A 130 -11.53 9.18 -11.27
N GLY A 131 -10.32 8.58 -11.21
CA GLY A 131 -10.28 7.14 -11.39
C GLY A 131 -9.09 6.41 -10.81
N THR A 132 -9.31 5.11 -10.55
CA THR A 132 -8.20 4.19 -10.27
C THR A 132 -7.60 3.72 -11.60
N PRO A 133 -6.25 3.59 -11.72
CA PRO A 133 -5.57 3.32 -12.99
C PRO A 133 -6.18 2.18 -13.80
N GLY A 134 -6.35 0.98 -13.23
CA GLY A 134 -6.87 -0.17 -13.96
C GLY A 134 -8.25 0.06 -14.59
N ARG A 135 -9.20 0.72 -13.85
CA ARG A 135 -10.55 0.98 -14.38
C ARG A 135 -10.55 2.07 -15.47
N VAL A 136 -9.67 3.06 -15.36
CA VAL A 136 -9.50 4.09 -16.41
C VAL A 136 -9.03 3.42 -17.70
N ILE A 137 -8.04 2.52 -17.63
CA ILE A 137 -7.54 1.74 -18.77
C ILE A 137 -8.66 0.89 -19.35
N ASP A 138 -9.36 0.10 -18.55
CA ASP A 138 -10.46 -0.79 -19.01
C ASP A 138 -11.52 -0.01 -19.79
N LEU A 139 -11.92 1.17 -19.28
CA LEU A 139 -12.94 2.00 -19.92
C LEU A 139 -12.43 2.68 -21.18
N GLN A 140 -11.17 3.07 -21.21
CA GLN A 140 -10.51 3.68 -22.37
C GLN A 140 -10.30 2.64 -23.48
N GLU A 141 -9.73 1.47 -23.18
CA GLU A 141 -9.55 0.38 -24.14
C GLU A 141 -10.89 -0.16 -24.66
N GLY A 142 -11.92 -0.17 -23.81
CA GLY A 142 -13.29 -0.53 -24.20
C GLY A 142 -14.06 0.55 -24.98
N GLY A 143 -13.42 1.69 -25.32
CA GLY A 143 -14.03 2.79 -26.08
C GLY A 143 -15.15 3.54 -25.34
N ASN A 144 -15.26 3.35 -24.01
CA ASN A 144 -16.30 3.99 -23.18
C ASN A 144 -15.82 5.29 -22.51
N LEU A 145 -14.54 5.58 -22.58
CA LEU A 145 -13.89 6.77 -22.04
C LEU A 145 -12.87 7.31 -23.06
N SER A 146 -13.06 8.56 -23.52
CA SER A 146 -12.06 9.27 -24.30
C SER A 146 -11.27 10.21 -23.40
N LEU A 147 -9.95 10.15 -23.51
CA LEU A 147 -9.00 10.99 -22.78
C LEU A 147 -8.34 12.07 -23.67
N THR A 148 -8.70 12.13 -24.95
CA THR A 148 -8.08 13.05 -25.93
C THR A 148 -8.36 14.52 -25.65
N ASP A 149 -9.43 14.82 -24.90
CA ASP A 149 -9.81 16.20 -24.52
C ASP A 149 -9.37 16.56 -23.09
N ALA A 150 -8.59 15.68 -22.43
CA ALA A 150 -8.14 15.91 -21.07
C ALA A 150 -6.95 16.88 -21.03
N LYS A 151 -7.25 18.18 -21.01
CA LYS A 151 -6.26 19.26 -20.90
C LYS A 151 -5.60 19.32 -19.52
N PHE A 152 -6.23 18.75 -18.50
CA PHE A 152 -5.73 18.72 -17.12
C PHE A 152 -5.56 17.26 -16.68
N CYS A 153 -4.41 16.97 -16.08
CA CYS A 153 -4.12 15.66 -15.49
C CYS A 153 -3.55 15.85 -14.09
N VAL A 154 -4.19 15.22 -13.10
CA VAL A 154 -3.72 15.19 -11.73
C VAL A 154 -3.38 13.75 -11.36
N ILE A 155 -2.22 13.54 -10.75
CA ILE A 155 -1.79 12.25 -10.21
C ILE A 155 -1.63 12.44 -8.71
N ASP A 156 -2.58 11.93 -7.92
CA ASP A 156 -2.56 12.07 -6.47
C ASP A 156 -1.97 10.83 -5.80
N GLU A 157 -1.24 11.01 -4.71
CA GLU A 157 -0.50 9.96 -3.99
C GLU A 157 0.37 9.10 -4.93
N ALA A 158 1.19 9.75 -5.76
CA ALA A 158 1.98 9.08 -6.79
C ALA A 158 2.93 8.02 -6.21
N ASP A 159 3.60 8.29 -5.08
CA ASP A 159 4.44 7.34 -4.36
C ASP A 159 3.69 6.05 -4.04
N ARG A 160 2.46 6.15 -3.56
CA ARG A 160 1.60 4.99 -3.26
C ARG A 160 1.18 4.22 -4.50
N MET A 161 0.94 4.91 -5.62
CA MET A 161 0.67 4.21 -6.89
C MET A 161 1.87 3.36 -7.32
N PHE A 162 3.10 3.82 -7.06
CA PHE A 162 4.31 3.04 -7.31
C PHE A 162 4.42 1.83 -6.40
N ASP A 163 4.20 1.99 -5.09
CA ASP A 163 4.21 0.91 -4.11
C ASP A 163 3.20 -0.20 -4.45
N MET A 164 2.05 0.20 -5.02
CA MET A 164 1.00 -0.72 -5.48
C MET A 164 1.27 -1.32 -6.86
N GLY A 165 2.39 -0.98 -7.51
CA GLY A 165 2.77 -1.51 -8.81
C GLY A 165 2.05 -0.90 -10.01
N PHE A 166 1.37 0.25 -9.86
CA PHE A 166 0.63 0.91 -10.94
C PHE A 166 1.51 1.72 -11.92
N TYR A 167 2.84 1.70 -11.76
CA TYR A 167 3.72 2.44 -12.68
C TYR A 167 3.49 2.11 -14.17
N PRO A 168 3.39 0.83 -14.59
CA PRO A 168 3.09 0.51 -15.98
C PRO A 168 1.73 1.03 -16.44
N ASP A 169 0.74 1.03 -15.54
CA ASP A 169 -0.61 1.50 -15.83
C ASP A 169 -0.65 3.01 -16.01
N LEU A 170 0.04 3.76 -15.16
CA LEU A 170 0.20 5.21 -15.30
C LEU A 170 0.80 5.56 -16.67
N ARG A 171 1.86 4.88 -17.08
CA ARG A 171 2.48 5.09 -18.40
C ARG A 171 1.53 4.81 -19.57
N LYS A 172 0.65 3.80 -19.45
CA LYS A 172 -0.38 3.53 -20.47
C LYS A 172 -1.38 4.67 -20.56
N ILE A 173 -1.88 5.14 -19.42
CA ILE A 173 -2.87 6.22 -19.37
C ILE A 173 -2.28 7.50 -19.93
N LEU A 174 -1.08 7.91 -19.48
CA LEU A 174 -0.43 9.15 -19.88
C LEU A 174 -0.16 9.22 -21.39
N LYS A 175 0.04 8.08 -22.05
CA LYS A 175 0.15 7.99 -23.53
C LYS A 175 -1.18 8.18 -24.27
N CYS A 176 -2.32 8.07 -23.59
CA CYS A 176 -3.64 8.29 -24.19
C CYS A 176 -4.13 9.73 -24.01
N LEU A 177 -3.41 10.54 -23.23
CA LEU A 177 -3.68 11.97 -23.03
C LEU A 177 -3.05 12.79 -24.16
N PRO A 178 -3.46 14.06 -24.34
CA PRO A 178 -2.73 15.03 -25.16
C PRO A 178 -1.26 15.11 -24.77
N GLU A 179 -0.41 15.56 -25.68
CA GLU A 179 1.03 15.75 -25.42
C GLU A 179 1.27 16.68 -24.23
N ALA A 180 2.45 16.56 -23.60
CA ALA A 180 2.78 17.31 -22.39
C ALA A 180 2.75 18.84 -22.62
N GLU A 181 2.97 19.28 -23.85
CA GLU A 181 2.90 20.68 -24.27
C GLU A 181 1.47 21.23 -24.30
N GLU A 182 0.47 20.36 -24.51
CA GLU A 182 -0.94 20.75 -24.67
C GLU A 182 -1.75 20.58 -23.39
N ARG A 183 -1.24 19.80 -22.42
CA ARG A 183 -1.92 19.55 -21.15
C ARG A 183 -1.13 20.09 -19.96
N GLN A 184 -1.81 20.48 -18.91
CA GLN A 184 -1.23 20.76 -17.61
C GLN A 184 -1.25 19.48 -16.76
N THR A 185 -0.08 19.10 -16.25
CA THR A 185 0.05 17.91 -15.39
C THR A 185 0.46 18.34 -13.98
N MET A 186 -0.27 17.89 -12.97
CA MET A 186 0.03 18.13 -11.56
C MET A 186 0.26 16.79 -10.86
N LEU A 187 1.43 16.61 -10.26
CA LEU A 187 1.81 15.40 -9.56
C LEU A 187 1.96 15.70 -8.07
N PHE A 188 1.20 14.99 -7.25
CA PHE A 188 1.21 15.10 -5.80
C PHE A 188 1.76 13.84 -5.16
N SER A 189 2.72 13.98 -4.25
CA SER A 189 3.36 12.87 -3.56
C SER A 189 3.77 13.28 -2.14
N ALA A 190 3.79 12.33 -1.21
CA ALA A 190 4.36 12.57 0.11
C ALA A 190 5.89 12.44 0.09
N THR A 191 6.42 11.60 -0.80
CA THR A 191 7.86 11.33 -0.93
C THR A 191 8.35 11.56 -2.36
N LEU A 192 9.60 12.05 -2.48
CA LEU A 192 10.29 12.28 -3.74
C LEU A 192 11.22 11.11 -4.11
N ASN A 193 10.74 9.89 -4.14
CA ASN A 193 11.57 8.78 -4.56
C ASN A 193 11.95 8.88 -6.05
N SER A 194 13.00 8.15 -6.47
CA SER A 194 13.51 8.18 -7.84
C SER A 194 12.48 7.81 -8.91
N TYR A 195 11.51 6.96 -8.57
CA TYR A 195 10.46 6.55 -9.50
C TYR A 195 9.46 7.69 -9.78
N VAL A 196 9.07 8.42 -8.72
CA VAL A 196 8.19 9.59 -8.84
C VAL A 196 8.88 10.67 -9.68
N LYS A 197 10.16 10.95 -9.42
CA LYS A 197 10.95 11.91 -10.22
C LYS A 197 11.07 11.49 -11.68
N ASN A 198 11.29 10.22 -11.96
CA ASN A 198 11.36 9.72 -13.33
C ASN A 198 10.02 9.86 -14.08
N LEU A 199 8.89 9.60 -13.42
CA LEU A 199 7.57 9.81 -14.03
C LEU A 199 7.34 11.29 -14.33
N ALA A 200 7.63 12.16 -13.37
CA ALA A 200 7.53 13.60 -13.56
C ALA A 200 8.37 14.05 -14.77
N TRP A 201 9.63 13.64 -14.81
CA TRP A 201 10.55 14.00 -15.89
C TRP A 201 10.12 13.45 -17.27
N GLU A 202 9.51 12.26 -17.33
CA GLU A 202 9.07 11.62 -18.58
C GLU A 202 7.78 12.27 -19.14
N TYR A 203 6.89 12.77 -18.27
CA TYR A 203 5.52 13.17 -18.66
C TYR A 203 5.14 14.62 -18.34
N THR A 204 6.07 15.42 -17.83
CA THR A 204 5.88 16.85 -17.59
C THR A 204 6.89 17.68 -18.36
N ARG A 205 6.64 19.00 -18.49
CA ARG A 205 7.55 19.96 -19.08
C ARG A 205 7.89 21.06 -18.09
N ASP A 206 9.17 21.13 -17.74
CA ASP A 206 9.73 22.13 -16.82
C ASP A 206 8.80 22.40 -15.60
N PRO A 207 8.47 21.34 -14.81
CA PRO A 207 7.51 21.48 -13.76
C PRO A 207 8.02 22.41 -12.66
N VAL A 208 7.12 23.23 -12.13
CA VAL A 208 7.39 23.99 -10.90
C VAL A 208 7.37 23.02 -9.73
N GLU A 209 8.50 22.89 -9.06
CA GLU A 209 8.61 22.09 -7.85
C GLU A 209 8.13 22.91 -6.64
N ILE A 210 7.15 22.37 -5.92
CA ILE A 210 6.60 22.92 -4.70
C ILE A 210 6.88 21.92 -3.61
N GLU A 211 7.76 22.27 -2.69
CA GLU A 211 8.04 21.50 -1.50
C GLU A 211 7.41 22.23 -0.30
N ILE A 212 6.37 21.64 0.25
CA ILE A 212 5.81 22.08 1.51
C ILE A 212 6.58 21.32 2.57
N GLU A 213 7.51 22.00 3.20
CA GLU A 213 8.09 21.49 4.44
C GLU A 213 6.91 21.10 5.31
N ALA A 214 6.85 19.83 5.70
CA ALA A 214 5.94 19.46 6.74
C ALA A 214 6.20 20.47 7.86
N GLU A 215 5.23 21.31 8.19
CA GLU A 215 5.13 21.69 9.61
C GLU A 215 5.19 20.34 10.27
N ASN A 216 6.36 20.03 10.78
CA ASN A 216 6.60 18.75 11.38
C ASN A 216 5.43 18.50 12.33
N ILE A 217 4.37 17.77 11.86
CA ILE A 217 3.73 16.87 12.78
C ILE A 217 4.87 15.90 13.04
N THR A 218 5.76 16.42 13.82
CA THR A 218 6.96 15.71 14.18
C THR A 218 6.41 14.48 14.83
N VAL A 219 6.94 13.35 14.41
CA VAL A 219 6.86 12.12 15.17
C VAL A 219 6.95 12.43 16.67
N SER A 220 7.50 13.58 17.06
CA SER A 220 7.59 14.19 18.39
C SER A 220 6.27 14.77 18.95
N GLU A 221 5.28 15.14 18.17
CA GLU A 221 3.98 15.65 18.69
C GLU A 221 3.00 14.51 19.02
N ILE A 222 3.24 13.32 18.47
CA ILE A 222 2.48 12.13 18.82
C ILE A 222 3.11 11.51 20.07
N GLN A 223 2.31 11.34 21.10
CA GLN A 223 2.73 10.58 22.27
C GLN A 223 2.87 9.10 21.88
N GLN A 224 4.10 8.66 21.64
CA GLN A 224 4.41 7.30 21.24
C GLN A 224 4.87 6.47 22.42
N GLU A 225 4.41 5.23 22.50
CA GLU A 225 4.87 4.25 23.46
C GLU A 225 5.00 2.87 22.81
N LEU A 226 6.18 2.25 22.95
CA LEU A 226 6.43 0.88 22.50
C LEU A 226 6.37 -0.06 23.69
N LEU A 227 5.54 -1.09 23.59
CA LEU A 227 5.30 -2.07 24.62
C LEU A 227 5.83 -3.44 24.19
N HIS A 228 6.89 -3.91 24.86
CA HIS A 228 7.37 -5.26 24.67
C HIS A 228 6.40 -6.24 25.32
N VAL A 229 5.83 -7.13 24.52
CA VAL A 229 4.80 -8.09 24.94
C VAL A 229 4.94 -9.40 24.17
N SER A 230 4.70 -10.55 24.81
CA SER A 230 4.67 -11.82 24.09
C SER A 230 3.50 -11.88 23.10
N SER A 231 3.66 -12.58 21.98
CA SER A 231 2.60 -12.71 20.97
C SER A 231 1.30 -13.29 21.54
N ASP A 232 1.39 -14.16 22.55
CA ASP A 232 0.23 -14.79 23.21
C ASP A 232 -0.52 -13.81 24.14
N GLU A 233 0.12 -12.71 24.57
CA GLU A 233 -0.45 -11.71 25.50
C GLU A 233 -0.88 -10.41 24.82
N LYS A 234 -0.53 -10.22 23.54
CA LYS A 234 -0.92 -9.00 22.77
C LYS A 234 -2.43 -8.68 22.93
N MET A 235 -3.30 -9.71 22.93
CA MET A 235 -4.74 -9.47 23.03
C MET A 235 -5.15 -8.96 24.39
N LYS A 236 -4.59 -9.50 25.48
CA LYS A 236 -4.86 -9.05 26.85
C LYS A 236 -4.40 -7.59 27.05
N LEU A 237 -3.22 -7.25 26.51
CA LEU A 237 -2.68 -5.91 26.55
C LEU A 237 -3.58 -4.94 25.75
N LEU A 238 -4.00 -5.33 24.54
CA LEU A 238 -4.93 -4.53 23.73
C LEU A 238 -6.22 -4.22 24.48
N LEU A 239 -6.82 -5.22 25.10
CA LEU A 239 -8.05 -5.07 25.89
C LEU A 239 -7.84 -4.14 27.10
N GLY A 240 -6.69 -4.27 27.76
CA GLY A 240 -6.33 -3.42 28.91
C GLY A 240 -6.17 -1.96 28.49
N ILE A 241 -5.45 -1.67 27.41
CA ILE A 241 -5.27 -0.30 26.88
C ILE A 241 -6.63 0.30 26.50
N ILE A 242 -7.46 -0.42 25.73
CA ILE A 242 -8.79 0.08 25.33
C ILE A 242 -9.65 0.39 26.54
N LYS A 243 -9.62 -0.45 27.57
CA LYS A 243 -10.39 -0.26 28.82
C LYS A 243 -9.91 0.95 29.61
N ASN A 244 -8.60 1.11 29.75
CA ASN A 244 -7.99 2.15 30.57
C ASN A 244 -8.06 3.52 29.91
N GLU A 245 -7.77 3.59 28.61
CA GLU A 245 -7.74 4.86 27.85
C GLU A 245 -9.14 5.25 27.33
N ASN A 246 -10.04 4.29 27.13
CA ASN A 246 -11.40 4.49 26.60
C ASN A 246 -11.48 5.49 25.42
N PRO A 247 -10.71 5.26 24.33
CA PRO A 247 -10.62 6.22 23.23
C PRO A 247 -11.97 6.39 22.52
N GLU A 248 -12.26 7.63 22.07
CA GLU A 248 -13.44 7.93 21.27
C GLU A 248 -13.39 7.27 19.89
N SER A 249 -12.21 7.21 19.31
CA SER A 249 -11.93 6.57 18.02
C SER A 249 -10.55 5.93 18.01
N LEU A 250 -10.45 4.74 17.43
CA LEU A 250 -9.24 3.91 17.45
C LEU A 250 -9.06 3.17 16.14
N ILE A 251 -7.83 3.18 15.60
CA ILE A 251 -7.42 2.26 14.56
C ILE A 251 -6.34 1.31 15.07
N ILE A 252 -6.48 0.02 14.73
CA ILE A 252 -5.53 -1.05 15.07
C ILE A 252 -4.93 -1.60 13.78
N PHE A 253 -3.62 -1.54 13.65
CA PHE A 253 -2.91 -2.05 12.48
C PHE A 253 -2.38 -3.45 12.71
N CYS A 254 -2.71 -4.36 11.79
CA CYS A 254 -2.16 -5.71 11.70
C CYS A 254 -1.49 -5.93 10.35
N ASN A 255 -0.47 -6.78 10.30
CA ASN A 255 0.29 -7.05 9.08
C ASN A 255 -0.44 -7.98 8.10
N THR A 256 -1.39 -8.81 8.56
CA THR A 256 -2.10 -9.77 7.70
C THR A 256 -3.62 -9.57 7.74
N LYS A 257 -4.30 -9.94 6.66
CA LYS A 257 -5.76 -9.93 6.55
C LYS A 257 -6.40 -10.83 7.60
N ARG A 258 -5.78 -12.00 7.84
CA ARG A 258 -6.22 -12.96 8.83
C ARG A 258 -6.12 -12.41 10.25
N SER A 259 -5.00 -11.76 10.59
CA SER A 259 -4.83 -11.11 11.89
C SER A 259 -5.89 -10.03 12.11
N CYS A 260 -6.21 -9.21 11.09
CA CYS A 260 -7.27 -8.21 11.18
C CYS A 260 -8.63 -8.82 11.54
N GLU A 261 -9.02 -9.88 10.85
CA GLU A 261 -10.30 -10.58 11.10
C GLU A 261 -10.32 -11.21 12.49
N VAL A 262 -9.22 -11.87 12.90
CA VAL A 262 -9.11 -12.52 14.22
C VAL A 262 -9.18 -11.48 15.33
N VAL A 263 -8.41 -10.39 15.25
CA VAL A 263 -8.39 -9.33 16.26
C VAL A 263 -9.75 -8.68 16.38
N ALA A 264 -10.41 -8.32 15.26
CA ALA A 264 -11.74 -7.72 15.29
C ALA A 264 -12.78 -8.65 15.93
N LYS A 265 -12.83 -9.94 15.56
CA LYS A 265 -13.74 -10.91 16.15
C LYS A 265 -13.48 -11.13 17.65
N ARG A 266 -12.22 -11.15 18.08
CA ARG A 266 -11.88 -11.26 19.51
C ARG A 266 -12.29 -10.01 20.28
N LEU A 267 -12.14 -8.81 19.72
CA LEU A 267 -12.66 -7.58 20.31
C LEU A 267 -14.18 -7.64 20.48
N GLN A 268 -14.92 -8.09 19.45
CA GLN A 268 -16.38 -8.26 19.51
C GLN A 268 -16.79 -9.27 20.60
N MET A 269 -16.05 -10.37 20.79
CA MET A 269 -16.29 -11.34 21.88
C MET A 269 -16.01 -10.76 23.27
N ASN A 270 -15.23 -9.67 23.34
CA ASN A 270 -14.97 -8.91 24.55
C ASN A 270 -15.83 -7.65 24.66
N ASP A 271 -16.99 -7.64 23.99
CA ASP A 271 -18.02 -6.58 24.02
C ASP A 271 -17.53 -5.22 23.45
N ILE A 272 -16.48 -5.21 22.64
CA ILE A 272 -15.97 -4.02 21.97
C ILE A 272 -16.51 -3.98 20.52
N LYS A 273 -17.24 -2.92 20.17
CA LYS A 273 -17.71 -2.70 18.79
C LYS A 273 -16.52 -2.42 17.86
N ALA A 274 -16.05 -3.44 17.18
CA ALA A 274 -14.93 -3.38 16.25
C ALA A 274 -15.37 -3.89 14.87
N GLU A 275 -14.89 -3.25 13.81
CA GLU A 275 -14.99 -3.72 12.43
C GLU A 275 -13.59 -3.89 11.86
N PHE A 276 -13.45 -4.72 10.83
CA PHE A 276 -12.17 -4.87 10.16
C PHE A 276 -12.24 -4.43 8.70
N LEU A 277 -11.12 -3.88 8.21
CA LEU A 277 -10.97 -3.37 6.85
C LEU A 277 -9.77 -4.03 6.18
N ILE A 278 -10.05 -4.82 5.15
CA ILE A 278 -9.03 -5.51 4.33
C ILE A 278 -9.37 -5.35 2.84
N GLY A 279 -8.36 -5.53 1.98
CA GLY A 279 -8.52 -5.32 0.54
C GLY A 279 -9.56 -6.21 -0.14
N ASP A 280 -9.81 -7.40 0.39
CA ASP A 280 -10.71 -8.41 -0.20
C ASP A 280 -12.20 -8.19 0.15
N LEU A 281 -12.51 -7.27 1.06
CA LEU A 281 -13.90 -6.95 1.37
C LEU A 281 -14.63 -6.34 0.16
N PRO A 282 -15.92 -6.68 -0.04
CA PRO A 282 -16.74 -6.02 -1.06
C PRO A 282 -16.75 -4.49 -0.86
N GLN A 283 -16.66 -3.74 -1.96
CA GLN A 283 -16.57 -2.28 -1.90
C GLN A 283 -17.72 -1.61 -1.14
N SER A 284 -18.95 -2.13 -1.29
CA SER A 284 -20.09 -1.63 -0.54
C SER A 284 -19.92 -1.78 0.98
N LYS A 285 -19.36 -2.90 1.44
CA LYS A 285 -19.08 -3.14 2.86
C LYS A 285 -17.99 -2.21 3.38
N ARG A 286 -16.91 -1.99 2.60
CA ARG A 286 -15.84 -1.06 2.95
C ARG A 286 -16.36 0.37 3.16
N LEU A 287 -17.15 0.87 2.19
CA LEU A 287 -17.76 2.20 2.31
C LEU A 287 -18.74 2.31 3.49
N GLN A 288 -19.49 1.24 3.77
CA GLN A 288 -20.38 1.19 4.94
C GLN A 288 -19.60 1.30 6.26
N ILE A 289 -18.49 0.52 6.39
CA ILE A 289 -17.63 0.56 7.58
C ILE A 289 -17.04 1.96 7.79
N LEU A 290 -16.53 2.58 6.73
CA LEU A 290 -15.94 3.91 6.80
C LEU A 290 -16.99 4.99 7.19
N LYS A 291 -18.20 4.90 6.65
CA LYS A 291 -19.30 5.78 7.05
C LYS A 291 -19.68 5.59 8.52
N ALA A 292 -19.79 4.36 8.98
CA ALA A 292 -20.09 4.06 10.38
C ALA A 292 -19.00 4.55 11.34
N LEU A 293 -17.71 4.47 10.92
CA LEU A 293 -16.61 5.03 11.69
C LEU A 293 -16.67 6.55 11.78
N LYS A 294 -16.90 7.24 10.64
CA LYS A 294 -17.07 8.71 10.60
C LYS A 294 -18.29 9.19 11.41
N ALA A 295 -19.36 8.39 11.43
CA ALA A 295 -20.55 8.68 12.23
C ALA A 295 -20.38 8.37 13.74
N GLY A 296 -19.24 7.80 14.16
CA GLY A 296 -19.00 7.38 15.55
C GLY A 296 -19.80 6.15 15.99
N GLU A 297 -20.46 5.45 15.05
CA GLU A 297 -21.21 4.21 15.32
C GLU A 297 -20.26 3.03 15.61
N VAL A 298 -19.10 3.03 14.97
CA VAL A 298 -17.98 2.13 15.18
C VAL A 298 -16.82 2.93 15.75
N LYS A 299 -16.35 2.54 16.95
CA LYS A 299 -15.22 3.23 17.59
C LYS A 299 -13.86 2.61 17.27
N CYS A 300 -13.83 1.34 16.92
CA CYS A 300 -12.61 0.57 16.69
C CYS A 300 -12.57 -0.03 15.29
N LEU A 301 -11.56 0.36 14.51
CA LEU A 301 -11.29 -0.20 13.19
C LEU A 301 -10.00 -1.02 13.25
N VAL A 302 -10.03 -2.27 12.76
CA VAL A 302 -8.84 -3.11 12.60
C VAL A 302 -8.49 -3.17 11.12
N ALA A 303 -7.27 -2.79 10.72
CA ALA A 303 -6.95 -2.67 9.31
C ALA A 303 -5.53 -3.15 8.97
N THR A 304 -5.32 -3.56 7.70
CA THR A 304 -3.97 -3.70 7.12
C THR A 304 -3.53 -2.37 6.52
N ASP A 305 -2.21 -2.16 6.37
CA ASP A 305 -1.66 -0.96 5.73
C ASP A 305 -2.28 -0.70 4.35
N VAL A 306 -2.37 -1.73 3.51
CA VAL A 306 -2.94 -1.63 2.16
C VAL A 306 -4.42 -1.19 2.21
N ALA A 307 -5.19 -1.68 3.17
CA ALA A 307 -6.60 -1.35 3.28
C ALA A 307 -6.84 0.03 3.90
N ALA A 308 -5.94 0.48 4.77
CA ALA A 308 -6.00 1.79 5.43
C ALA A 308 -5.39 2.93 4.59
N ARG A 309 -4.71 2.60 3.49
CA ARG A 309 -4.19 3.61 2.56
C ARG A 309 -5.32 4.27 1.77
N GLY A 310 -5.24 5.60 1.62
CA GLY A 310 -6.21 6.37 0.85
C GLY A 310 -7.63 6.42 1.44
N ILE A 311 -7.81 6.01 2.70
CA ILE A 311 -9.05 6.25 3.42
C ILE A 311 -8.91 7.55 4.23
N ASP A 312 -9.96 8.36 4.18
CA ASP A 312 -10.09 9.55 5.00
C ASP A 312 -10.57 9.15 6.41
N VAL A 313 -9.64 8.58 7.14
CA VAL A 313 -9.78 8.20 8.55
C VAL A 313 -8.59 8.81 9.26
N ASP A 314 -8.71 10.09 9.49
CA ASP A 314 -7.70 10.92 10.14
C ASP A 314 -8.31 11.50 11.43
N ASP A 315 -7.48 12.13 12.24
CA ASP A 315 -7.88 12.76 13.50
C ASP A 315 -8.46 11.77 14.54
N LEU A 316 -7.94 10.53 14.50
CA LEU A 316 -8.31 9.52 15.47
C LEU A 316 -7.69 9.82 16.83
N ALA A 317 -8.42 9.52 17.90
CA ALA A 317 -7.94 9.70 19.27
C ALA A 317 -6.71 8.81 19.55
N MET A 318 -6.65 7.61 18.93
CA MET A 318 -5.59 6.64 19.20
C MET A 318 -5.26 5.77 17.98
N VAL A 319 -3.99 5.42 17.86
CA VAL A 319 -3.47 4.41 16.94
C VAL A 319 -2.81 3.29 17.73
N ILE A 320 -3.08 2.03 17.37
CA ILE A 320 -2.36 0.88 17.92
C ILE A 320 -1.74 0.07 16.78
N ASN A 321 -0.43 -0.05 16.77
CA ASN A 321 0.28 -1.01 15.97
C ASN A 321 0.28 -2.36 16.71
N TYR A 322 -0.70 -3.22 16.43
CA TYR A 322 -0.79 -4.57 17.00
C TYR A 322 0.38 -5.45 16.54
N ASP A 323 0.81 -5.24 15.30
CA ASP A 323 2.04 -5.79 14.73
C ASP A 323 2.95 -4.65 14.27
N LEU A 324 4.26 -4.74 14.56
CA LEU A 324 5.24 -3.81 13.97
C LEU A 324 5.21 -3.90 12.45
N PRO A 325 5.15 -2.78 11.73
CA PRO A 325 5.17 -2.82 10.27
C PRO A 325 6.46 -3.44 9.73
N VAL A 326 6.36 -4.11 8.60
CA VAL A 326 7.52 -4.71 7.91
C VAL A 326 8.36 -3.61 7.25
N GLU A 327 7.70 -2.60 6.69
CA GLU A 327 8.33 -1.45 6.05
C GLU A 327 8.31 -0.25 7.00
N ALA A 328 9.49 0.35 7.21
CA ALA A 328 9.65 1.44 8.17
C ALA A 328 8.77 2.67 7.87
N GLU A 329 8.58 2.99 6.58
CA GLU A 329 7.72 4.08 6.12
C GLU A 329 6.27 3.93 6.59
N ASN A 330 5.77 2.68 6.66
CA ASN A 330 4.41 2.42 7.11
C ASN A 330 4.19 2.83 8.57
N TYR A 331 5.23 2.83 9.40
CA TYR A 331 5.13 3.28 10.79
C TYR A 331 4.64 4.72 10.88
N VAL A 332 5.27 5.63 10.14
CA VAL A 332 4.89 7.06 10.10
C VAL A 332 3.47 7.23 9.53
N HIS A 333 3.14 6.51 8.46
CA HIS A 333 1.80 6.56 7.86
C HIS A 333 0.70 6.04 8.80
N ARG A 334 1.01 5.07 9.68
CA ARG A 334 0.07 4.55 10.67
C ARG A 334 -0.14 5.55 11.81
N ILE A 335 0.93 5.99 12.46
CA ILE A 335 0.82 6.92 13.58
C ILE A 335 0.28 8.29 13.15
N GLY A 336 0.54 8.72 11.92
CA GLY A 336 0.00 9.94 11.32
C GLY A 336 -1.53 9.91 11.08
N ARG A 337 -2.26 8.87 11.53
CA ARG A 337 -3.74 8.87 11.58
C ARG A 337 -4.27 9.55 12.83
N THR A 338 -3.42 9.92 13.75
CA THR A 338 -3.75 10.70 14.96
C THR A 338 -2.94 12.00 14.99
N ALA A 339 -3.21 12.88 15.94
CA ALA A 339 -2.51 14.14 16.18
C ALA A 339 -2.49 15.09 14.97
N ARG A 340 -3.66 15.34 14.35
CA ARG A 340 -3.77 16.33 13.27
C ARG A 340 -4.42 17.61 13.74
N ALA A 341 -4.22 18.69 13.00
CA ALA A 341 -4.79 20.01 13.26
C ALA A 341 -4.52 20.57 14.67
N GLY A 342 -3.32 20.30 15.22
CA GLY A 342 -2.93 20.82 16.54
C GLY A 342 -3.53 20.07 17.73
N LYS A 343 -4.12 18.88 17.52
CA LYS A 343 -4.60 18.00 18.59
C LYS A 343 -3.49 17.03 18.99
N SER A 344 -3.41 16.70 20.29
CA SER A 344 -2.54 15.64 20.79
C SER A 344 -3.11 14.26 20.44
N GLY A 345 -2.28 13.34 19.98
CA GLY A 345 -2.65 11.96 19.68
C GLY A 345 -1.76 10.95 20.37
N LYS A 346 -2.30 9.74 20.61
CA LYS A 346 -1.54 8.64 21.23
C LYS A 346 -1.32 7.51 20.24
N ALA A 347 -0.11 6.96 20.22
CA ALA A 347 0.26 5.80 19.41
C ALA A 347 0.94 4.75 20.28
N TYR A 348 0.30 3.59 20.43
CA TYR A 348 0.88 2.42 21.08
C TYR A 348 1.41 1.45 20.04
N THR A 349 2.59 0.88 20.28
CA THR A 349 3.21 -0.09 19.38
C THR A 349 3.59 -1.34 20.15
N PHE A 350 3.02 -2.49 19.76
CA PHE A 350 3.36 -3.78 20.36
C PHE A 350 4.55 -4.38 19.64
N CYS A 351 5.55 -4.77 20.42
CA CYS A 351 6.77 -5.39 19.93
C CYS A 351 6.89 -6.78 20.55
N SER A 352 6.75 -7.82 19.74
CA SER A 352 6.86 -9.20 20.17
C SER A 352 8.11 -9.88 19.63
N GLU A 353 8.35 -11.12 20.07
CA GLU A 353 9.43 -11.96 19.58
C GLU A 353 9.35 -12.24 18.07
N GLN A 354 8.18 -12.03 17.45
CA GLN A 354 7.97 -12.29 16.02
C GLN A 354 8.40 -11.13 15.14
N ASP A 355 8.26 -9.91 15.62
CA ASP A 355 8.39 -8.67 14.84
C ASP A 355 9.46 -7.69 15.35
N VAL A 356 10.10 -7.97 16.49
CA VAL A 356 11.15 -7.13 17.08
C VAL A 356 12.31 -6.79 16.12
N TYR A 357 12.57 -7.64 15.13
CA TYR A 357 13.63 -7.41 14.14
C TYR A 357 13.36 -6.23 13.20
N ASN A 358 12.10 -5.78 13.11
CA ASN A 358 11.71 -4.63 12.29
C ASN A 358 12.01 -3.29 13.01
N LEU A 359 12.07 -3.30 14.35
CA LEU A 359 12.23 -2.09 15.17
C LEU A 359 13.46 -1.23 14.80
N PRO A 360 14.67 -1.80 14.62
CA PRO A 360 15.83 -0.97 14.28
C PRO A 360 15.73 -0.24 12.94
N ALA A 361 14.98 -0.79 11.98
CA ALA A 361 14.76 -0.13 10.70
C ALA A 361 13.79 1.05 10.84
N ILE A 362 12.76 0.90 11.68
CA ILE A 362 11.78 1.94 11.99
C ILE A 362 12.47 3.10 12.71
N GLU A 363 13.19 2.84 13.81
CA GLU A 363 13.89 3.88 14.59
C GLU A 363 14.93 4.64 13.76
N ARG A 364 15.60 3.95 12.84
CA ARG A 364 16.52 4.61 11.89
C ARG A 364 15.78 5.51 10.91
N TYR A 365 14.60 5.09 10.46
CA TYR A 365 13.80 5.84 9.50
C TYR A 365 13.20 7.11 10.11
N ILE A 366 12.74 7.02 11.36
CA ILE A 366 12.20 8.18 12.10
C ILE A 366 13.27 9.01 12.82
N GLU A 367 14.54 8.59 12.71
CA GLU A 367 15.71 9.24 13.33
C GLU A 367 15.60 9.43 14.85
N MET A 368 14.80 8.61 15.51
CA MET A 368 14.63 8.64 16.97
C MET A 368 14.36 7.25 17.54
N SER A 369 14.66 7.04 18.80
CA SER A 369 14.24 5.84 19.53
C SER A 369 12.86 6.03 20.10
N ILE A 370 11.97 5.03 19.90
CA ILE A 370 10.63 5.06 20.45
C ILE A 370 10.71 4.73 21.94
N PRO A 371 10.10 5.54 22.84
CA PRO A 371 10.06 5.22 24.26
C PRO A 371 9.48 3.83 24.48
N ALA A 372 10.31 2.94 25.05
CA ALA A 372 9.99 1.52 25.15
C ALA A 372 9.89 1.07 26.59
N THR A 373 8.82 0.34 26.91
CA THR A 373 8.62 -0.31 28.19
C THR A 373 8.21 -1.77 28.01
N VAL A 374 8.25 -2.55 29.09
CA VAL A 374 7.71 -3.92 29.07
C VAL A 374 6.26 -3.84 29.52
N ALA A 375 5.37 -4.55 28.84
CA ALA A 375 3.98 -4.66 29.27
C ALA A 375 3.88 -5.37 30.60
N TYR A 376 3.24 -4.72 31.58
CA TYR A 376 3.03 -5.27 32.91
C TYR A 376 1.66 -5.94 33.04
N PRO A 377 1.50 -6.95 33.91
CA PRO A 377 0.21 -7.61 34.12
C PRO A 377 -0.94 -6.67 34.48
N GLU A 378 -0.64 -5.54 35.16
CA GLU A 378 -1.61 -4.52 35.55
C GLU A 378 -2.18 -3.76 34.35
N GLN A 379 -1.45 -3.73 33.23
CA GLN A 379 -1.89 -3.14 31.97
C GLN A 379 -2.77 -4.08 31.14
N MET A 380 -2.90 -5.34 31.55
CA MET A 380 -3.62 -6.38 30.83
C MET A 380 -5.04 -6.56 31.38
N ALA A 381 -5.98 -6.88 30.51
CA ALA A 381 -7.34 -7.23 30.89
C ALA A 381 -7.63 -8.71 30.59
N GLU A 382 -8.63 -9.26 31.26
CA GLU A 382 -9.15 -10.59 31.00
C GLU A 382 -9.66 -10.68 29.55
N ASP A 383 -9.32 -11.76 28.88
CA ASP A 383 -9.72 -12.02 27.50
C ASP A 383 -10.74 -13.15 27.46
N LYS A 384 -12.02 -12.81 27.29
CA LYS A 384 -13.13 -13.76 27.15
C LYS A 384 -12.99 -14.69 25.93
N SER A 385 -12.18 -14.28 24.94
CA SER A 385 -11.92 -15.05 23.72
C SER A 385 -10.71 -15.99 23.85
N ALA A 386 -10.08 -16.07 25.02
CA ALA A 386 -8.91 -16.92 25.24
C ALA A 386 -9.25 -18.40 24.98
N GLY A 387 -8.41 -19.08 24.18
CA GLY A 387 -8.62 -20.48 23.81
C GLY A 387 -9.71 -20.73 22.77
N VAL A 388 -10.45 -19.73 22.34
CA VAL A 388 -11.48 -19.89 21.29
C VAL A 388 -10.81 -19.89 19.92
N TYR A 389 -11.12 -20.92 19.11
CA TYR A 389 -10.68 -20.95 17.72
C TYR A 389 -11.57 -20.04 16.87
N ILE A 390 -10.97 -19.00 16.29
CA ILE A 390 -11.64 -18.09 15.37
C ILE A 390 -11.55 -18.65 13.95
N LYS A 391 -12.70 -19.04 13.39
CA LYS A 391 -12.79 -19.40 11.98
C LYS A 391 -12.74 -18.13 11.13
N THR A 392 -11.71 -18.03 10.31
CA THR A 392 -11.53 -16.93 9.35
C THR A 392 -11.90 -17.39 7.94
N GLU A 393 -12.22 -16.44 7.07
CA GLU A 393 -12.35 -16.70 5.65
C GLU A 393 -10.96 -16.95 5.01
N ASN A 394 -10.93 -17.69 3.90
CA ASN A 394 -9.69 -17.88 3.14
C ASN A 394 -9.43 -16.64 2.29
N TRP A 395 -8.62 -15.74 2.82
CA TRP A 395 -8.23 -14.53 2.11
C TRP A 395 -7.10 -14.82 1.13
N ARG A 396 -7.25 -14.35 -0.13
CA ARG A 396 -6.20 -14.51 -1.14
C ARG A 396 -4.95 -13.71 -0.74
N GLY A 397 -3.78 -14.34 -0.80
CA GLY A 397 -2.49 -13.70 -0.55
C GLY A 397 -1.87 -13.89 0.84
N ASP A 398 -2.59 -14.43 1.83
CA ASP A 398 -2.01 -14.71 3.16
C ASP A 398 -0.99 -15.87 3.12
N ASP A 399 -1.07 -16.77 2.13
CA ASP A 399 -0.16 -17.91 1.97
C ASP A 399 1.28 -17.49 1.59
N GLU A 400 1.51 -16.28 1.08
CA GLU A 400 2.84 -15.81 0.69
C GLU A 400 3.67 -15.29 1.88
N LEU A 401 3.04 -14.80 2.94
CA LEU A 401 3.73 -14.32 4.14
C LEU A 401 4.05 -15.45 5.12
N ASP A 402 3.17 -16.47 5.24
CA ASP A 402 3.42 -17.68 6.04
C ASP A 402 4.54 -18.56 5.44
N ASN A 403 4.78 -18.50 4.11
CA ASN A 403 5.83 -19.29 3.46
C ASN A 403 7.25 -18.73 3.60
N ARG A 404 7.47 -17.53 4.15
CA ARG A 404 8.84 -17.03 4.41
C ARG A 404 9.53 -17.70 5.59
N HIS A 405 8.79 -18.45 6.43
CA HIS A 405 9.34 -19.16 7.59
C HIS A 405 9.10 -20.69 7.58
N GLY A 406 8.55 -21.24 6.49
CA GLY A 406 8.27 -22.67 6.36
C GLY A 406 9.20 -23.37 5.37
N TYR A 407 9.97 -24.34 5.85
CA TYR A 407 10.78 -25.27 5.07
C TYR A 407 10.00 -25.89 3.90
N ARG A 408 10.50 -25.73 2.67
CA ARG A 408 10.05 -26.44 1.48
C ARG A 408 10.17 -27.96 1.69
N LYS A 409 9.06 -28.65 1.90
CA LYS A 409 8.95 -30.08 1.63
C LYS A 409 8.60 -30.25 0.16
N GLY A 410 9.55 -30.76 -0.61
CA GLY A 410 9.36 -31.15 -2.01
C GLY A 410 8.22 -32.17 -2.14
N ARG A 411 7.32 -31.90 -3.06
CA ARG A 411 6.37 -32.88 -3.57
C ARG A 411 6.67 -33.06 -5.05
N ASN A 412 7.30 -34.22 -5.36
CA ASN A 412 7.28 -34.81 -6.69
C ASN A 412 5.84 -35.09 -7.09
N GLY A 413 5.42 -34.58 -8.18
CA GLY A 413 4.13 -34.89 -8.79
C GLY A 413 4.31 -35.06 -10.29
N ASP A 414 4.09 -36.28 -10.74
CA ASP A 414 4.19 -36.77 -12.11
C ASP A 414 3.35 -35.97 -13.12
N TYR A 415 3.99 -35.64 -14.21
CA TYR A 415 3.33 -35.20 -15.44
C TYR A 415 2.68 -36.38 -16.17
N HIS A 416 1.39 -36.38 -16.33
CA HIS A 416 0.73 -37.12 -17.39
C HIS A 416 -0.02 -36.18 -18.35
N ASN A 417 0.58 -36.14 -19.51
CA ASN A 417 0.11 -35.57 -20.77
C ASN A 417 -1.11 -36.36 -21.30
N LYS A 418 -2.23 -35.71 -21.61
CA LYS A 418 -3.17 -36.22 -22.64
C LYS A 418 -3.77 -35.05 -23.41
N ARG A 419 -3.46 -35.10 -24.69
CA ARG A 419 -4.04 -34.30 -25.78
C ARG A 419 -5.46 -34.77 -26.12
N GLY A 420 -6.27 -33.82 -26.61
CA GLY A 420 -7.10 -34.08 -27.77
C GLY A 420 -8.60 -34.02 -27.57
N GLY A 421 -9.26 -33.19 -28.34
CA GLY A 421 -10.54 -33.50 -29.00
C GLY A 421 -11.69 -32.55 -28.66
N ASP A 422 -11.83 -31.64 -29.44
CA ASP A 422 -12.87 -30.98 -30.25
C ASP A 422 -14.36 -31.33 -30.05
N TYR A 423 -15.15 -30.27 -30.14
CA TYR A 423 -16.43 -30.03 -30.80
C TYR A 423 -17.80 -30.36 -30.17
N HIS A 424 -18.59 -29.32 -30.24
CA HIS A 424 -20.02 -29.16 -30.60
C HIS A 424 -21.08 -28.98 -29.51
N LYS A 425 -21.64 -27.77 -29.62
CA LYS A 425 -23.01 -27.28 -29.42
C LYS A 425 -24.12 -28.35 -29.46
N LYS A 426 -25.12 -28.21 -28.59
CA LYS A 426 -26.49 -27.83 -28.96
C LYS A 426 -27.42 -27.79 -27.76
N ASP A 427 -28.30 -26.81 -27.84
CA ASP A 427 -29.47 -26.52 -27.02
C ASP A 427 -30.46 -27.69 -26.96
N TYR A 428 -31.31 -27.73 -25.94
CA TYR A 428 -32.77 -27.72 -25.99
C TYR A 428 -33.43 -28.31 -24.75
N TYR A 429 -34.21 -27.47 -24.08
CA TYR A 429 -35.56 -27.59 -23.53
C TYR A 429 -36.11 -28.88 -22.92
N HIS A 430 -36.72 -28.67 -21.77
CA HIS A 430 -38.02 -29.13 -21.24
C HIS A 430 -38.15 -30.46 -20.48
N LYS A 431 -38.63 -30.25 -19.27
CA LYS A 431 -39.94 -30.65 -18.69
C LYS A 431 -40.08 -32.02 -18.04
N ASP A 432 -40.47 -31.88 -16.75
CA ASP A 432 -41.47 -32.67 -16.02
C ASP A 432 -41.29 -34.17 -15.80
N GLY A 433 -41.37 -34.52 -14.53
CA GLY A 433 -42.28 -35.60 -14.18
C GLY A 433 -41.75 -36.74 -13.33
N ASN A 434 -41.93 -36.60 -12.03
CA ASN A 434 -42.64 -37.60 -11.21
C ASN A 434 -42.05 -39.00 -10.90
N LYS A 435 -41.82 -39.18 -9.59
CA LYS A 435 -42.25 -40.32 -8.72
C LYS A 435 -41.63 -41.73 -8.86
N ASN A 436 -41.38 -42.19 -7.64
CA ASN A 436 -41.39 -43.58 -7.12
C ASN A 436 -40.11 -44.38 -7.40
N GLY A 437 -39.36 -44.76 -6.43
CA GLY A 437 -39.69 -45.67 -5.32
C GLY A 437 -39.14 -47.04 -5.66
N TYR A 438 -38.20 -47.52 -4.91
CA TYR A 438 -38.19 -48.91 -4.37
C TYR A 438 -36.81 -49.29 -3.82
N ASN A 439 -36.85 -49.78 -2.62
CA ASN A 439 -35.84 -50.55 -1.91
C ASN A 439 -35.23 -51.69 -2.72
N LYS A 440 -33.97 -51.98 -2.53
CA LYS A 440 -33.56 -53.35 -2.09
C LYS A 440 -32.12 -53.38 -1.56
N SER A 441 -32.08 -53.94 -0.38
CA SER A 441 -31.01 -54.56 0.36
C SER A 441 -30.09 -55.48 -0.46
N GLY A 442 -28.84 -55.54 -0.07
CA GLY A 442 -27.86 -56.52 -0.48
C GLY A 442 -26.63 -56.52 0.43
N ASP A 443 -26.70 -57.35 1.44
CA ASP A 443 -25.58 -57.81 2.25
C ASP A 443 -24.48 -58.44 1.40
N TYR A 444 -23.21 -58.07 1.67
CA TYR A 444 -22.11 -59.04 1.57
C TYR A 444 -21.01 -58.82 2.67
N LYS A 445 -20.63 -59.95 3.18
CA LYS A 445 -19.84 -60.28 4.36
C LYS A 445 -18.39 -59.74 4.36
N LYS A 446 -17.99 -59.57 5.60
CA LYS A 446 -16.63 -59.51 6.19
C LYS A 446 -15.61 -60.43 5.52
N ASP A 447 -14.39 -59.91 5.38
CA ASP A 447 -13.19 -60.63 5.78
C ASP A 447 -12.13 -59.70 6.36
N GLY A 448 -11.61 -60.09 7.46
CA GLY A 448 -10.75 -59.31 8.33
C GLY A 448 -9.27 -59.42 7.99
N TYR A 449 -8.57 -58.30 8.19
CA TYR A 449 -7.13 -58.34 8.47
C TYR A 449 -6.80 -57.44 9.65
N LYS A 450 -6.37 -58.08 10.72
CA LYS A 450 -5.71 -57.45 11.87
C LYS A 450 -4.39 -56.82 11.43
N LYS A 451 -4.17 -55.54 11.70
CA LYS A 451 -2.84 -54.96 11.84
C LYS A 451 -2.78 -53.96 12.97
N GLY A 452 -1.80 -54.22 13.78
CA GLY A 452 -1.42 -53.72 15.05
C GLY A 452 -1.45 -52.21 15.23
N GLY A 453 -1.84 -51.83 16.44
CA GLY A 453 -1.78 -50.47 16.93
C GLY A 453 -0.34 -49.96 17.05
N LYS A 454 -0.08 -48.78 16.50
CA LYS A 454 1.04 -47.91 16.92
C LYS A 454 0.43 -46.66 17.48
N GLY A 455 0.73 -46.43 18.75
CA GLY A 455 0.29 -45.27 19.51
C GLY A 455 0.63 -43.95 18.81
N LYS A 456 -0.35 -43.07 18.73
CA LYS A 456 -0.14 -41.66 18.47
C LYS A 456 0.51 -41.06 19.72
N GLY A 457 1.80 -40.83 19.66
CA GLY A 457 2.48 -39.96 20.61
C GLY A 457 2.03 -38.54 20.40
N ASP A 458 1.37 -37.95 21.36
CA ASP A 458 1.12 -36.53 21.49
C ASP A 458 2.46 -35.77 21.60
N TYR A 459 2.94 -35.23 20.51
CA TYR A 459 3.99 -34.21 20.54
C TYR A 459 3.34 -32.85 20.82
N LYS A 460 2.97 -32.60 22.06
CA LYS A 460 2.85 -31.24 22.59
C LYS A 460 4.26 -30.70 22.78
N SER A 461 4.76 -29.89 21.88
CA SER A 461 5.93 -29.05 22.10
C SER A 461 5.60 -28.10 23.27
N LYS A 462 6.12 -28.42 24.46
CA LYS A 462 6.04 -27.52 25.62
C LYS A 462 6.90 -26.27 25.26
N ARG A 463 6.25 -25.15 24.99
CA ARG A 463 6.94 -23.87 24.89
C ARG A 463 7.55 -23.55 26.25
N PRO A 464 8.75 -22.93 26.32
CA PRO A 464 9.34 -22.55 27.58
C PRO A 464 8.42 -21.51 28.26
N TYR A 465 7.93 -21.87 29.44
CA TYR A 465 7.18 -20.96 30.30
C TYR A 465 8.19 -20.34 31.27
N ILE A 466 8.28 -19.02 31.28
CA ILE A 466 9.05 -18.27 32.25
C ILE A 466 8.06 -17.80 33.32
N ASP A 467 8.25 -18.25 34.54
CA ASP A 467 7.42 -17.89 35.69
C ASP A 467 7.51 -16.38 35.93
N PRO A 468 6.38 -15.64 35.91
CA PRO A 468 6.36 -14.21 36.18
C PRO A 468 7.07 -13.79 37.47
N ALA A 469 7.01 -14.61 38.50
CA ALA A 469 7.69 -14.36 39.77
C ALA A 469 9.22 -14.27 39.64
N LYS A 470 9.81 -14.87 38.59
CA LYS A 470 11.25 -14.77 38.30
C LYS A 470 11.64 -13.48 37.56
N LEU A 471 10.66 -12.73 37.13
CA LEU A 471 10.88 -11.45 36.43
C LEU A 471 10.76 -10.24 37.36
N GLU A 472 10.18 -10.43 38.55
CA GLU A 472 10.08 -9.38 39.57
C GLU A 472 11.48 -8.90 40.04
N GLY A 473 11.71 -7.60 40.06
CA GLY A 473 12.95 -6.99 40.52
C GLY A 473 14.13 -7.00 39.55
N LEU A 474 13.99 -7.63 38.35
CA LEU A 474 15.06 -7.65 37.35
C LEU A 474 15.04 -6.41 36.46
N SER A 475 16.22 -5.90 36.11
CA SER A 475 16.39 -4.86 35.10
C SER A 475 15.96 -5.35 33.71
N TYR A 476 15.71 -4.41 32.80
CA TYR A 476 15.35 -4.71 31.39
C TYR A 476 16.36 -5.66 30.71
N GLU A 477 17.65 -5.41 30.91
CA GLU A 477 18.73 -6.21 30.31
C GLU A 477 18.73 -7.65 30.83
N GLU A 478 18.49 -7.85 32.12
CA GLU A 478 18.43 -9.16 32.77
C GLU A 478 17.19 -9.95 32.31
N ARG A 479 16.04 -9.29 32.16
CA ARG A 479 14.81 -9.90 31.62
C ARG A 479 15.00 -10.32 30.18
N MET A 480 15.56 -9.47 29.33
CA MET A 480 15.89 -9.77 27.93
C MET A 480 16.88 -10.92 27.79
N LYS A 481 17.84 -11.03 28.70
CA LYS A 481 18.78 -12.14 28.75
C LYS A 481 18.08 -13.45 29.09
N LEU A 482 17.20 -13.47 30.08
CA LEU A 482 16.37 -14.64 30.44
C LEU A 482 15.47 -15.09 29.29
N TYR A 483 14.79 -14.17 28.60
CA TYR A 483 14.01 -14.48 27.41
C TYR A 483 14.90 -15.06 26.30
N LYS A 484 16.01 -14.43 26.01
CA LYS A 484 16.97 -14.87 25.00
C LYS A 484 17.52 -16.27 25.29
N ASP A 485 17.84 -16.56 26.54
CA ASP A 485 18.35 -17.87 26.98
C ASP A 485 17.25 -18.95 26.93
N ALA A 486 16.03 -18.64 27.34
CA ALA A 486 14.90 -19.55 27.30
C ALA A 486 14.48 -19.96 25.88
N TYR A 487 14.57 -19.03 24.92
CA TYR A 487 14.20 -19.27 23.53
C TYR A 487 15.38 -19.73 22.64
N SER A 488 16.64 -19.41 22.98
CA SER A 488 17.82 -19.89 22.26
C SER A 488 18.14 -21.37 22.50
N SER A 489 17.69 -21.94 23.63
CA SER A 489 17.90 -23.35 23.95
C SER A 489 17.05 -24.32 23.12
N GLN A 490 16.03 -23.85 22.39
CA GLN A 490 15.23 -24.70 21.50
C GLN A 490 15.86 -24.92 20.10
N GLY A 491 16.95 -24.23 19.76
CA GLY A 491 17.67 -24.36 18.48
C GLY A 491 18.74 -25.46 18.45
N LYS A 492 19.05 -26.10 19.59
CA LYS A 492 20.08 -27.13 19.67
C LYS A 492 19.49 -28.51 20.08
N THR A 493 18.71 -29.10 19.22
CA THR A 493 18.54 -30.56 19.23
C THR A 493 19.64 -31.15 18.34
N GLU A 494 20.61 -31.74 19.01
CA GLU A 494 21.68 -32.51 18.39
C GLU A 494 21.12 -33.61 17.49
N ASN A 495 21.38 -33.48 16.18
CA ASN A 495 21.22 -34.56 15.22
C ASN A 495 22.40 -35.53 15.37
N SER A 496 22.34 -36.44 16.32
CA SER A 496 23.19 -37.63 16.34
C SER A 496 22.58 -38.72 15.44
N TYR A 497 22.85 -38.64 14.13
CA TYR A 497 22.64 -39.80 13.27
C TYR A 497 23.91 -40.66 13.26
N LYS A 498 23.82 -41.84 13.87
CA LYS A 498 24.77 -42.94 13.73
C LYS A 498 24.94 -43.27 12.24
N LYS A 499 26.14 -43.08 11.73
CA LYS A 499 26.62 -43.63 10.47
C LYS A 499 26.80 -45.14 10.63
N ASN A 500 26.00 -45.94 9.96
CA ASN A 500 26.33 -47.34 9.69
C ASN A 500 27.25 -47.41 8.49
N ASN A 501 28.45 -47.91 8.76
CA ASN A 501 29.48 -48.30 7.80
C ASN A 501 28.96 -49.36 6.82
N ARG A 502 29.15 -49.14 5.52
CA ARG A 502 29.46 -50.18 4.57
C ARG A 502 30.55 -49.72 3.62
N ASN A 503 31.65 -50.49 3.65
CA ASN A 503 32.88 -50.37 2.89
C ASN A 503 32.67 -50.27 1.39
N GLY A 504 33.46 -49.44 0.76
CA GLY A 504 33.72 -49.41 -0.67
C GLY A 504 34.98 -48.55 -0.95
N SER A 505 36.10 -49.24 -0.91
CA SER A 505 37.44 -48.74 -1.27
C SER A 505 37.45 -48.21 -2.70
N TYR A 506 38.03 -47.01 -2.95
CA TYR A 506 38.97 -46.75 -4.06
C TYR A 506 39.80 -45.48 -3.85
N LYS A 507 41.04 -45.60 -4.26
CA LYS A 507 42.27 -44.89 -4.02
C LYS A 507 42.35 -43.42 -4.49
N ASN A 508 43.11 -42.67 -3.70
CA ASN A 508 44.16 -41.67 -4.02
C ASN A 508 44.09 -40.79 -5.29
N GLY A 509 44.25 -39.51 -5.06
CA GLY A 509 44.75 -38.54 -6.03
C GLY A 509 44.90 -37.15 -5.45
N ASN A 510 46.05 -36.90 -4.80
CA ASN A 510 46.58 -35.55 -4.51
C ASN A 510 46.72 -34.76 -5.82
N TYR A 511 46.38 -33.47 -5.84
CA TYR A 511 47.26 -32.46 -6.45
C TYR A 511 46.90 -31.03 -6.02
N LYS A 512 47.96 -30.28 -5.90
CA LYS A 512 48.20 -28.93 -5.42
C LYS A 512 47.63 -27.81 -6.31
N ASN A 513 47.42 -26.65 -5.67
CA ASN A 513 47.61 -25.27 -6.13
C ASN A 513 47.87 -25.01 -7.65
N GLY A 514 47.13 -24.02 -8.19
CA GLY A 514 47.51 -23.34 -9.42
C GLY A 514 46.55 -22.23 -9.82
N SER A 515 46.95 -21.00 -9.53
CA SER A 515 46.50 -19.77 -10.19
C SER A 515 46.70 -19.87 -11.69
N TYR A 516 45.79 -19.32 -12.52
CA TYR A 516 46.15 -18.60 -13.76
C TYR A 516 44.92 -18.21 -14.60
N LYS A 517 44.84 -16.90 -14.89
CA LYS A 517 44.69 -16.17 -16.18
C LYS A 517 43.57 -16.54 -17.18
N LYS A 518 42.93 -15.44 -17.64
CA LYS A 518 42.33 -15.12 -18.94
C LYS A 518 42.55 -16.08 -20.08
N GLY A 519 41.52 -16.37 -20.82
CA GLY A 519 41.61 -16.98 -22.15
C GLY A 519 40.29 -16.83 -22.92
N ASP A 520 40.37 -16.06 -23.99
CA ASP A 520 39.42 -15.95 -25.09
C ASP A 520 39.08 -17.32 -25.69
N TYR A 521 37.84 -17.54 -26.06
CA TYR A 521 37.55 -18.52 -27.12
C TYR A 521 36.53 -17.95 -28.13
N LYS A 522 37.09 -17.77 -29.32
CA LYS A 522 36.39 -17.72 -30.62
C LYS A 522 35.86 -19.11 -30.95
N ASN A 523 34.74 -19.22 -31.58
CA ASN A 523 34.58 -19.69 -32.95
C ASN A 523 33.42 -20.64 -33.22
N ASN A 524 32.70 -20.32 -34.28
CA ASN A 524 32.22 -21.15 -35.39
C ASN A 524 30.98 -22.04 -35.18
N ASN A 525 29.89 -21.70 -35.85
CA ASN A 525 29.57 -22.45 -37.07
C ASN A 525 28.51 -21.78 -37.96
N LYS A 526 28.80 -21.89 -39.24
CA LYS A 526 28.17 -21.52 -40.49
C LYS A 526 26.78 -22.10 -40.70
N ASN A 527 25.99 -21.36 -41.41
CA ASN A 527 25.19 -21.61 -42.65
C ASN A 527 24.05 -20.61 -42.68
N GLY A 528 23.87 -19.76 -43.60
CA GLY A 528 24.01 -19.73 -45.03
C GLY A 528 22.67 -19.43 -45.68
N LYS A 529 22.48 -18.22 -46.21
CA LYS A 529 21.92 -17.94 -47.53
C LYS A 529 21.43 -16.47 -47.65
N ASN A 530 22.18 -15.78 -48.46
CA ASN A 530 21.87 -14.74 -49.43
C ASN A 530 20.41 -14.22 -49.53
N TYR A 531 20.23 -12.85 -49.54
CA TYR A 531 19.92 -12.13 -50.76
C TYR A 531 20.21 -10.61 -50.59
N ASN A 532 20.76 -10.11 -51.59
CA ASN A 532 21.28 -8.91 -52.19
C ASN A 532 20.61 -7.55 -51.95
N LYS A 533 21.55 -6.54 -51.87
CA LYS A 533 21.67 -5.25 -52.61
C LYS A 533 20.85 -4.05 -52.19
N ASN A 534 21.52 -3.05 -51.76
CA ASN A 534 21.92 -1.76 -52.33
C ASN A 534 22.24 -0.80 -51.18
N GLY A 535 23.26 -0.34 -51.03
CA GLY A 535 24.35 0.54 -51.17
C GLY A 535 23.97 2.00 -51.21
N LYS A 536 24.43 2.76 -50.19
CA LYS A 536 25.01 4.09 -50.41
C LYS A 536 25.81 4.50 -49.16
N ASN A 537 27.09 4.70 -49.41
CA ASN A 537 28.08 5.31 -48.54
C ASN A 537 27.72 6.74 -48.21
N TYR A 538 27.92 7.17 -46.95
CA TYR A 538 28.45 8.50 -46.66
C TYR A 538 29.45 8.42 -45.49
N SER A 539 30.56 9.02 -45.72
CA SER A 539 31.79 9.02 -44.96
C SER A 539 31.75 9.80 -43.65
N SER A 540 32.45 9.23 -42.69
CA SER A 540 32.83 9.84 -41.42
C SER A 540 33.73 11.08 -41.58
N ASN A 541 33.50 12.14 -40.81
CA ASN A 541 34.54 13.08 -40.41
C ASN A 541 34.42 13.40 -38.93
N LYS A 542 35.32 12.86 -38.15
CA LYS A 542 35.60 13.25 -36.77
C LYS A 542 36.44 14.54 -36.78
N LYS A 543 36.04 15.53 -35.97
CA LYS A 543 36.95 16.59 -35.46
C LYS A 543 36.84 16.62 -33.94
N PRO A 544 37.92 16.96 -33.24
CA PRO A 544 38.08 16.72 -31.80
C PRO A 544 37.51 17.83 -30.92
N ALA A 545 37.10 17.46 -29.70
CA ALA A 545 36.54 18.34 -28.70
C ALA A 545 37.62 19.27 -28.08
N ALA A 546 37.25 20.55 -27.90
CA ALA A 546 38.02 21.54 -27.15
C ALA A 546 37.62 21.58 -25.66
N PRO A 547 38.50 22.02 -24.76
CA PRO A 547 38.36 21.81 -23.30
C PRO A 547 37.42 22.83 -22.64
N VAL A 548 36.66 22.32 -21.65
CA VAL A 548 35.74 23.11 -20.83
C VAL A 548 36.51 23.94 -19.81
N LYS A 549 36.26 25.24 -19.79
CA LYS A 549 36.81 26.22 -18.84
C LYS A 549 36.16 26.05 -17.46
N LYS A 550 36.94 25.67 -16.43
CA LYS A 550 36.61 25.85 -15.02
C LYS A 550 36.62 27.34 -14.67
N GLY A 551 35.49 27.91 -14.25
CA GLY A 551 35.49 29.30 -13.83
C GLY A 551 34.12 29.88 -13.49
N LEU A 552 33.29 29.24 -12.67
CA LEU A 552 32.09 29.88 -12.12
C LEU A 552 31.90 29.73 -10.59
N PHE A 553 32.75 28.98 -9.90
CA PHE A 553 32.66 28.82 -8.44
C PHE A 553 33.45 29.82 -7.62
N ALA A 554 34.23 30.70 -8.25
CA ALA A 554 35.07 31.69 -7.54
C ALA A 554 34.40 33.05 -7.30
N LYS A 555 33.24 33.36 -7.92
CA LYS A 555 32.58 34.68 -7.80
C LYS A 555 31.46 34.75 -6.74
N ILE A 556 31.01 33.63 -6.20
CA ILE A 556 29.93 33.62 -5.19
C ILE A 556 30.49 33.74 -3.75
N LYS A 557 31.76 33.40 -3.51
CA LYS A 557 32.38 33.50 -2.17
C LYS A 557 32.83 34.90 -1.76
N ALA A 558 32.83 35.86 -2.71
CA ALA A 558 33.27 37.25 -2.44
C ALA A 558 32.12 38.21 -2.08
N LEU A 559 30.85 37.79 -2.17
CA LEU A 559 29.71 38.67 -1.87
C LEU A 559 29.15 38.52 -0.44
N PHE A 560 29.64 37.56 0.32
CA PHE A 560 29.18 37.36 1.72
C PHE A 560 30.18 37.77 2.82
N SER A 561 31.30 38.44 2.49
CA SER A 561 32.28 38.87 3.48
C SER A 561 32.33 40.38 3.73
N LYS A 562 31.32 41.15 3.39
CA LYS A 562 31.22 42.58 3.73
C LYS A 562 29.79 42.92 4.17
N LYS A 563 29.48 42.62 5.41
CA LYS A 563 28.65 43.42 6.34
C LYS A 563 28.76 42.80 7.73
N LYS A 564 29.66 43.36 8.49
CA LYS A 564 29.51 43.49 9.94
C LYS A 564 28.68 44.73 10.18
#